data_e0a0cebd06c7765cf5a5069b76cfc91d
#
_entry.id   e0a0cebd06c7765cf5a5069b76cfc91d
#
_cell.length_a   1.000
_cell.length_b   1.000
_cell.length_c   1.000
_cell.angle_alpha   90.00
_cell.angle_beta   90.00
_cell.angle_gamma   90.00
#
_symmetry.space_group_name_H-M   'P 1'
#
loop_
_entity.id
_entity.type
_entity.pdbx_description
1 polymer ?
#
loop_
_entity_poly.entity_id
_entity_poly.type
_entity_poly.pdbx_seq_one_letter_code
_entity_poly.pdbx_strand_id
1 'polypeptide(L)'
;MKEQLINKAQELRKHGFTTGEIADELNVSMDTARWLTLQRTTEKKTAAPIDFAINWKSLGGSSTRLRYVSGALSDIASSYGECDVVLGIAVSGVPFATMMADFLEDMYEHETSVAVFHPNKHRKEENGEGTISANFGSVKGKKVIIVDDVITSGKTVNEVIKAVKNQGGEPLVVTVLIDKAGLSEIENVPIESLIKVSRLG
;
A
#
# COMPACT_ATOMS: atom_id res chain seq x y z
N MET A 1 -11.83 -8.68 19.93
CA MET A 1 -11.11 -8.37 18.64
C MET A 1 -12.08 -8.32 17.45
N LYS A 2 -12.81 -9.37 17.08
CA LYS A 2 -13.73 -9.40 15.92
C LYS A 2 -14.84 -8.33 16.00
N GLU A 3 -15.53 -8.19 17.13
CA GLU A 3 -16.55 -7.15 17.34
C GLU A 3 -15.99 -5.73 17.22
N GLN A 4 -14.79 -5.50 17.71
CA GLN A 4 -14.12 -4.20 17.57
C GLN A 4 -13.86 -3.82 16.10
N LEU A 5 -13.46 -4.80 15.27
CA LEU A 5 -13.30 -4.58 13.83
C LEU A 5 -14.64 -4.30 13.14
N ILE A 6 -15.72 -5.03 13.50
CA ILE A 6 -17.06 -4.76 12.96
C ILE A 6 -17.51 -3.35 13.32
N ASN A 7 -17.40 -2.96 14.59
CA ASN A 7 -17.79 -1.63 15.03
C ASN A 7 -16.98 -0.53 14.31
N LYS A 8 -15.67 -0.70 14.20
CA LYS A 8 -14.80 0.26 13.51
C LYS A 8 -15.14 0.36 12.03
N ALA A 9 -15.38 -0.76 11.34
CA ALA A 9 -15.78 -0.76 9.93
C ALA A 9 -17.10 -0.03 9.70
N GLN A 10 -18.08 -0.25 10.57
CA GLN A 10 -19.39 0.40 10.49
C GLN A 10 -19.31 1.89 10.82
N GLU A 11 -18.47 2.30 11.76
CA GLU A 11 -18.20 3.70 12.08
C GLU A 11 -17.54 4.42 10.87
N LEU A 12 -16.51 3.84 10.27
CA LEU A 12 -15.89 4.37 9.05
C LEU A 12 -16.91 4.53 7.92
N ARG A 13 -17.80 3.53 7.73
CA ARG A 13 -18.87 3.61 6.74
C ARG A 13 -19.83 4.78 7.02
N LYS A 14 -20.20 5.02 8.29
CA LYS A 14 -21.06 6.15 8.68
C LYS A 14 -20.38 7.50 8.39
N HIS A 15 -19.07 7.56 8.46
CA HIS A 15 -18.28 8.74 8.10
C HIS A 15 -18.05 8.88 6.58
N GLY A 16 -18.65 8.03 5.76
CA GLY A 16 -18.63 8.14 4.30
C GLY A 16 -17.49 7.40 3.60
N PHE A 17 -16.69 6.63 4.33
CA PHE A 17 -15.61 5.83 3.75
C PHE A 17 -16.14 4.78 2.77
N THR A 18 -15.50 4.66 1.63
CA THR A 18 -15.76 3.60 0.65
C THR A 18 -15.31 2.24 1.21
N THR A 19 -15.74 1.14 0.57
CA THR A 19 -15.27 -0.21 0.96
C THR A 19 -13.75 -0.34 0.80
N GLY A 20 -13.16 0.31 -0.22
CA GLY A 20 -11.72 0.31 -0.45
C GLY A 20 -10.96 1.02 0.67
N GLU A 21 -11.37 2.22 1.04
CA GLU A 21 -10.76 2.96 2.15
C GLU A 21 -10.91 2.22 3.48
N ILE A 22 -12.04 1.54 3.73
CA ILE A 22 -12.22 0.70 4.92
C ILE A 22 -11.27 -0.52 4.87
N ALA A 23 -11.10 -1.13 3.70
CA ALA A 23 -10.17 -2.25 3.53
C ALA A 23 -8.73 -1.83 3.87
N ASP A 24 -8.31 -0.66 3.38
CA ASP A 24 -6.99 -0.10 3.66
C ASP A 24 -6.82 0.30 5.13
N GLU A 25 -7.78 1.03 5.69
CA GLU A 25 -7.71 1.46 7.11
C GLU A 25 -7.65 0.28 8.10
N LEU A 26 -8.26 -0.85 7.75
CA LEU A 26 -8.28 -2.06 8.58
C LEU A 26 -7.25 -3.11 8.14
N ASN A 27 -6.52 -2.86 7.05
CA ASN A 27 -5.56 -3.78 6.44
C ASN A 27 -6.14 -5.18 6.18
N VAL A 28 -7.34 -5.20 5.61
CA VAL A 28 -8.08 -6.41 5.24
C VAL A 28 -8.40 -6.42 3.75
N SER A 29 -8.83 -7.57 3.23
CA SER A 29 -9.33 -7.66 1.86
C SER A 29 -10.64 -6.88 1.66
N MET A 30 -10.94 -6.50 0.41
CA MET A 30 -12.21 -5.85 0.04
C MET A 30 -13.43 -6.68 0.48
N ASP A 31 -13.37 -8.00 0.35
CA ASP A 31 -14.45 -8.90 0.73
C ASP A 31 -14.64 -8.92 2.25
N THR A 32 -13.55 -8.90 3.01
CA THR A 32 -13.59 -8.78 4.47
C THR A 32 -14.15 -7.42 4.89
N ALA A 33 -13.73 -6.32 4.27
CA ALA A 33 -14.26 -4.99 4.57
C ALA A 33 -15.76 -4.90 4.28
N ARG A 34 -16.21 -5.46 3.14
CA ARG A 34 -17.65 -5.57 2.79
C ARG A 34 -18.39 -6.41 3.84
N TRP A 35 -17.84 -7.56 4.19
CA TRP A 35 -18.45 -8.44 5.22
C TRP A 35 -18.56 -7.73 6.57
N LEU A 36 -17.52 -7.06 7.05
CA LEU A 36 -17.51 -6.32 8.32
C LEU A 36 -18.59 -5.21 8.35
N THR A 37 -18.76 -4.48 7.26
CA THR A 37 -19.74 -3.37 7.19
C THR A 37 -21.19 -3.84 7.13
N LEU A 38 -21.44 -5.06 6.63
CA LEU A 38 -22.79 -5.63 6.49
C LEU A 38 -23.27 -6.42 7.71
N GLN A 39 -22.39 -6.69 8.71
CA GLN A 39 -22.78 -7.43 9.90
C GLN A 39 -23.81 -6.66 10.72
N ARG A 40 -24.98 -7.26 10.94
CA ARG A 40 -25.97 -6.79 11.89
C ARG A 40 -25.88 -7.63 13.17
N THR A 41 -26.06 -6.98 14.32
CA THR A 41 -25.95 -7.61 15.65
C THR A 41 -27.00 -8.71 15.90
N THR A 42 -27.99 -8.89 15.02
CA THR A 42 -29.18 -9.74 15.27
C THR A 42 -29.57 -10.70 14.15
N GLU A 43 -28.86 -10.75 13.00
CA GLU A 43 -29.24 -11.61 11.85
C GLU A 43 -28.17 -12.65 11.52
N LYS A 44 -28.59 -13.73 10.80
CA LYS A 44 -27.77 -14.88 10.38
C LYS A 44 -26.33 -14.48 10.07
N LYS A 45 -25.41 -14.94 10.93
CA LYS A 45 -23.97 -14.75 10.76
C LYS A 45 -23.51 -15.47 9.49
N THR A 46 -23.33 -14.77 8.40
CA THR A 46 -22.58 -15.30 7.27
C THR A 46 -21.16 -15.62 7.74
N ALA A 47 -20.57 -16.71 7.20
CA ALA A 47 -19.20 -17.07 7.54
C ALA A 47 -18.27 -15.88 7.22
N ALA A 48 -17.36 -15.56 8.13
CA ALA A 48 -16.36 -14.52 7.87
C ALA A 48 -15.45 -14.99 6.73
N PRO A 49 -15.07 -14.09 5.82
CA PRO A 49 -13.97 -14.36 4.89
C PRO A 49 -12.71 -14.74 5.69
N ILE A 50 -11.89 -15.58 5.07
CA ILE A 50 -10.64 -16.00 5.68
C ILE A 50 -9.61 -14.91 5.37
N ASP A 51 -9.24 -14.15 6.38
CA ASP A 51 -8.32 -13.01 6.23
C ASP A 51 -7.62 -12.70 7.57
N PHE A 52 -6.56 -11.89 7.50
CA PHE A 52 -5.82 -11.39 8.64
C PHE A 52 -5.90 -9.87 8.65
N ALA A 53 -6.46 -9.28 9.70
CA ALA A 53 -6.40 -7.85 9.93
C ALA A 53 -5.03 -7.49 10.51
N ILE A 54 -4.37 -6.53 9.91
CA ILE A 54 -3.06 -6.03 10.36
C ILE A 54 -3.28 -4.73 11.13
N ASN A 55 -2.70 -4.64 12.31
CA ASN A 55 -2.67 -3.41 13.10
C ASN A 55 -1.23 -2.99 13.31
N TRP A 56 -0.78 -2.00 12.56
CA TRP A 56 0.57 -1.44 12.68
C TRP A 56 0.57 -0.01 13.28
N LYS A 57 -0.49 0.36 14.04
CA LYS A 57 -0.62 1.67 14.69
C LYS A 57 0.58 2.04 15.57
N SER A 58 1.17 1.07 16.25
CA SER A 58 2.36 1.32 17.08
C SER A 58 3.59 1.71 16.24
N LEU A 59 3.68 1.23 14.99
CA LEU A 59 4.69 1.65 14.03
C LEU A 59 4.32 3.02 13.44
N GLY A 60 3.16 3.14 12.81
CA GLY A 60 2.71 4.34 12.10
C GLY A 60 2.55 5.57 12.98
N GLY A 61 2.30 5.38 14.28
CA GLY A 61 2.20 6.46 15.26
C GLY A 61 3.54 7.03 15.74
N SER A 62 4.68 6.65 15.15
CA SER A 62 6.01 7.12 15.56
C SER A 62 6.91 7.38 14.35
N SER A 63 7.30 8.64 14.15
CA SER A 63 8.24 9.02 13.08
C SER A 63 9.57 8.26 13.17
N THR A 64 10.08 8.04 14.37
CA THR A 64 11.32 7.29 14.60
C THR A 64 11.18 5.84 14.15
N ARG A 65 10.07 5.16 14.50
CA ARG A 65 9.84 3.76 14.06
C ARG A 65 9.62 3.66 12.56
N LEU A 66 8.84 4.60 11.98
CA LEU A 66 8.68 4.70 10.53
C LEU A 66 10.03 4.86 9.84
N ARG A 67 10.88 5.75 10.34
CA ARG A 67 12.23 5.97 9.80
C ARG A 67 13.05 4.68 9.79
N TYR A 68 13.14 3.94 10.89
CA TYR A 68 13.92 2.70 10.94
C TYR A 68 13.40 1.62 9.98
N VAL A 69 12.08 1.48 9.88
CA VAL A 69 11.48 0.50 8.96
C VAL A 69 11.64 0.93 7.50
N SER A 70 11.53 2.23 7.20
CA SER A 70 11.81 2.76 5.87
C SER A 70 13.26 2.56 5.46
N GLY A 71 14.20 2.68 6.39
CA GLY A 71 15.61 2.34 6.14
C GLY A 71 15.80 0.88 5.73
N ALA A 72 15.13 -0.06 6.42
CA ALA A 72 15.16 -1.47 6.04
C ALA A 72 14.52 -1.75 4.67
N LEU A 73 13.43 -1.03 4.32
CA LEU A 73 12.82 -1.11 2.99
C LEU A 73 13.73 -0.51 1.91
N SER A 74 14.45 0.58 2.23
CA SER A 74 15.43 1.21 1.33
C SER A 74 16.61 0.28 1.03
N ASP A 75 17.12 -0.42 2.05
CA ASP A 75 18.19 -1.40 1.90
C ASP A 75 17.80 -2.53 0.95
N ILE A 76 16.59 -3.10 1.10
CA ILE A 76 16.07 -4.10 0.18
C ILE A 76 15.93 -3.52 -1.23
N ALA A 77 15.33 -2.33 -1.36
CA ALA A 77 15.05 -1.70 -2.65
C ALA A 77 16.34 -1.37 -3.42
N SER A 78 17.40 -0.94 -2.74
CA SER A 78 18.69 -0.56 -3.34
C SER A 78 19.36 -1.71 -4.10
N SER A 79 19.01 -2.96 -3.76
CA SER A 79 19.50 -4.16 -4.47
C SER A 79 19.01 -4.24 -5.92
N TYR A 80 17.99 -3.47 -6.29
CA TYR A 80 17.41 -3.41 -7.64
C TYR A 80 17.96 -2.24 -8.49
N GLY A 81 18.89 -1.48 -7.95
CA GLY A 81 19.55 -0.35 -8.61
C GLY A 81 19.14 1.01 -8.03
N GLU A 82 19.87 2.04 -8.47
CA GLU A 82 19.58 3.41 -8.08
C GLU A 82 18.26 3.89 -8.70
N CYS A 83 17.46 4.61 -7.89
CA CYS A 83 16.21 5.19 -8.34
C CYS A 83 16.26 6.72 -8.32
N ASP A 84 15.43 7.32 -9.15
CA ASP A 84 15.22 8.78 -9.18
C ASP A 84 14.01 9.20 -8.32
N VAL A 85 13.07 8.26 -8.10
CA VAL A 85 11.77 8.55 -7.48
C VAL A 85 11.34 7.40 -6.59
N VAL A 86 10.88 7.70 -5.39
CA VAL A 86 10.11 6.77 -4.55
C VAL A 86 8.64 7.16 -4.62
N LEU A 87 7.80 6.25 -5.12
CA LEU A 87 6.37 6.45 -5.27
C LEU A 87 5.62 5.73 -4.16
N GLY A 88 4.93 6.50 -3.30
CA GLY A 88 4.06 5.97 -2.26
C GLY A 88 2.62 5.80 -2.74
N ILE A 89 2.03 4.64 -2.46
CA ILE A 89 0.60 4.42 -2.69
C ILE A 89 -0.19 5.09 -1.55
N ALA A 90 -1.07 6.01 -1.90
CA ALA A 90 -1.86 6.73 -0.91
C ALA A 90 -2.89 5.78 -0.23
N VAL A 91 -3.03 5.91 1.08
CA VAL A 91 -2.51 6.90 2.00
C VAL A 91 -1.26 6.37 2.74
N SER A 92 -1.23 5.07 3.04
CA SER A 92 -0.28 4.44 3.96
C SER A 92 1.15 4.36 3.42
N GLY A 93 1.33 4.23 2.11
CA GLY A 93 2.65 4.19 1.47
C GLY A 93 3.38 5.54 1.47
N VAL A 94 2.66 6.67 1.60
CA VAL A 94 3.27 8.02 1.49
C VAL A 94 4.30 8.31 2.58
N PRO A 95 4.05 8.04 3.86
CA PRO A 95 5.05 8.22 4.90
C PRO A 95 6.32 7.39 4.68
N PHE A 96 6.17 6.15 4.19
CA PHE A 96 7.31 5.30 3.85
C PHE A 96 8.09 5.88 2.68
N ALA A 97 7.40 6.30 1.60
CA ALA A 97 8.04 6.90 0.42
C ALA A 97 8.88 8.12 0.79
N THR A 98 8.36 9.00 1.65
CA THR A 98 9.09 10.20 2.09
C THR A 98 10.37 9.84 2.85
N MET A 99 10.28 8.89 3.78
CA MET A 99 11.44 8.47 4.57
C MET A 99 12.44 7.66 3.74
N MET A 100 11.94 6.83 2.79
CA MET A 100 12.82 6.06 1.89
C MET A 100 13.57 6.97 0.92
N ALA A 101 12.92 8.01 0.39
CA ALA A 101 13.58 8.97 -0.49
C ALA A 101 14.75 9.65 0.22
N ASP A 102 14.55 10.09 1.48
CA ASP A 102 15.60 10.67 2.33
C ASP A 102 16.79 9.69 2.53
N PHE A 103 16.51 8.42 2.84
CA PHE A 103 17.57 7.39 2.96
C PHE A 103 18.32 7.12 1.66
N LEU A 104 17.58 7.04 0.54
CA LEU A 104 18.18 6.70 -0.75
C LEU A 104 18.95 7.90 -1.33
N GLU A 105 18.52 9.13 -1.08
CA GLU A 105 19.26 10.34 -1.40
C GLU A 105 20.62 10.37 -0.70
N ASP A 106 20.65 10.07 0.61
CA ASP A 106 21.90 9.94 1.37
C ASP A 106 22.79 8.81 0.83
N MET A 107 22.18 7.68 0.40
CA MET A 107 22.89 6.50 -0.08
C MET A 107 23.49 6.68 -1.48
N TYR A 108 22.76 7.36 -2.37
CA TYR A 108 23.15 7.52 -3.77
C TYR A 108 23.90 8.83 -4.05
N GLU A 109 23.94 9.74 -3.07
CA GLU A 109 24.55 11.08 -3.20
C GLU A 109 23.91 11.93 -4.34
N HIS A 110 22.62 11.68 -4.66
CA HIS A 110 21.84 12.48 -5.59
C HIS A 110 20.39 12.62 -5.15
N GLU A 111 19.72 13.70 -5.61
CA GLU A 111 18.31 13.99 -5.28
C GLU A 111 17.40 12.84 -5.68
N THR A 112 16.62 12.37 -4.69
CA THR A 112 15.58 11.33 -4.86
C THR A 112 14.21 11.94 -4.57
N SER A 113 13.40 12.08 -5.61
CA SER A 113 12.08 12.70 -5.52
C SER A 113 11.03 11.77 -4.89
N VAL A 114 9.97 12.36 -4.32
CA VAL A 114 8.79 11.63 -3.83
C VAL A 114 7.63 11.80 -4.82
N ALA A 115 6.98 10.71 -5.21
CA ALA A 115 5.73 10.73 -5.96
C ALA A 115 4.60 10.08 -5.16
N VAL A 116 3.35 10.41 -5.47
CA VAL A 116 2.16 9.87 -4.78
C VAL A 116 1.17 9.34 -5.81
N PHE A 117 0.75 8.09 -5.61
CA PHE A 117 -0.31 7.46 -6.40
C PHE A 117 -1.62 7.39 -5.61
N HIS A 118 -2.70 7.84 -6.21
CA HIS A 118 -4.06 7.73 -5.67
C HIS A 118 -4.80 6.59 -6.35
N PRO A 119 -5.05 5.46 -5.65
CA PRO A 119 -5.76 4.31 -6.22
C PRO A 119 -7.20 4.65 -6.59
N ASN A 120 -7.73 4.02 -7.65
CA ASN A 120 -9.12 4.19 -8.04
C ASN A 120 -10.14 3.76 -6.96
N LYS A 121 -9.81 2.74 -6.17
CA LYS A 121 -10.66 2.24 -5.07
C LYS A 121 -11.07 3.29 -4.04
N HIS A 122 -10.37 4.44 -3.99
CA HIS A 122 -10.68 5.60 -3.15
C HIS A 122 -11.64 6.59 -3.84
N ARG A 123 -12.04 6.33 -5.08
CA ARG A 123 -12.98 7.16 -5.82
C ARG A 123 -14.36 6.50 -5.87
N LYS A 124 -15.41 7.32 -5.98
CA LYS A 124 -16.80 6.84 -6.13
C LYS A 124 -17.14 6.38 -7.54
N GLU A 125 -16.28 6.61 -8.51
CA GLU A 125 -16.47 6.24 -9.91
C GLU A 125 -15.99 4.81 -10.15
N GLU A 126 -16.89 3.91 -10.56
CA GLU A 126 -16.64 2.48 -10.72
C GLU A 126 -15.63 2.14 -11.86
N ASN A 127 -15.38 3.05 -12.80
CA ASN A 127 -14.55 2.82 -14.00
C ASN A 127 -13.36 3.79 -14.14
N GLY A 128 -12.93 4.44 -13.07
CA GLY A 128 -11.78 5.33 -13.11
C GLY A 128 -10.45 4.56 -13.00
N GLU A 129 -9.38 5.12 -13.52
CA GLU A 129 -8.01 4.69 -13.27
C GLU A 129 -7.42 5.48 -12.10
N GLY A 130 -6.49 4.85 -11.34
CA GLY A 130 -5.71 5.57 -10.35
C GLY A 130 -4.80 6.60 -11.01
N THR A 131 -4.39 7.61 -10.27
CA THR A 131 -3.60 8.72 -10.82
C THR A 131 -2.38 9.03 -9.96
N ILE A 132 -1.27 9.37 -10.64
CA ILE A 132 -0.10 9.95 -9.99
C ILE A 132 -0.38 11.44 -9.81
N SER A 133 -0.14 11.95 -8.59
CA SER A 133 -0.40 13.34 -8.22
C SER A 133 0.54 14.29 -8.96
N ALA A 134 -0.01 15.37 -9.52
CA ALA A 134 0.76 16.40 -10.19
C ALA A 134 1.51 17.37 -9.22
N ASN A 135 1.24 17.26 -7.91
CA ASN A 135 1.86 18.13 -6.90
C ASN A 135 3.18 17.57 -6.34
N PHE A 136 3.57 16.37 -6.78
CA PHE A 136 4.78 15.68 -6.34
C PHE A 136 5.69 15.39 -7.55
N GLY A 137 6.75 14.60 -7.31
CA GLY A 137 7.73 14.24 -8.33
C GLY A 137 7.10 13.56 -9.55
N SER A 138 7.60 13.87 -10.74
CA SER A 138 7.21 13.21 -11.97
C SER A 138 7.95 11.88 -12.14
N VAL A 139 7.25 10.86 -12.63
CA VAL A 139 7.84 9.56 -12.94
C VAL A 139 8.35 9.44 -14.38
N LYS A 140 8.07 10.44 -15.23
CA LYS A 140 8.39 10.38 -16.67
C LYS A 140 9.90 10.32 -16.91
N GLY A 141 10.35 9.24 -17.56
CA GLY A 141 11.76 8.99 -17.87
C GLY A 141 12.62 8.69 -16.65
N LYS A 142 11.99 8.30 -15.54
CA LYS A 142 12.63 8.09 -14.24
C LYS A 142 12.55 6.62 -13.81
N LYS A 143 13.55 6.17 -13.06
CA LYS A 143 13.57 4.91 -12.36
C LYS A 143 12.82 5.04 -11.04
N VAL A 144 11.84 4.18 -10.82
CA VAL A 144 10.85 4.33 -9.75
C VAL A 144 10.84 3.13 -8.82
N ILE A 145 11.04 3.35 -7.52
CA ILE A 145 10.69 2.40 -6.47
C ILE A 145 9.26 2.69 -6.02
N ILE A 146 8.43 1.66 -5.94
CA ILE A 146 7.05 1.77 -5.46
C ILE A 146 6.98 1.22 -4.04
N VAL A 147 6.27 1.90 -3.13
CA VAL A 147 6.14 1.44 -1.74
C VAL A 147 4.71 1.53 -1.23
N ASP A 148 4.32 0.51 -0.44
CA ASP A 148 3.04 0.47 0.30
C ASP A 148 3.25 -0.20 1.68
N ASP A 149 2.23 -0.15 2.54
CA ASP A 149 2.27 -0.85 3.83
C ASP A 149 1.91 -2.33 3.70
N VAL A 150 0.81 -2.67 3.03
CA VAL A 150 0.30 -4.05 2.95
C VAL A 150 -0.20 -4.41 1.56
N ILE A 151 0.35 -5.47 0.99
CA ILE A 151 -0.22 -6.07 -0.23
C ILE A 151 -1.18 -7.21 0.13
N THR A 152 -2.43 -7.13 -0.34
CA THR A 152 -3.48 -8.14 -0.07
C THR A 152 -3.84 -8.97 -1.30
N SER A 153 -4.04 -8.35 -2.45
CA SER A 153 -4.40 -9.03 -3.71
C SER A 153 -3.54 -8.63 -4.91
N GLY A 154 -2.68 -7.64 -4.74
CA GLY A 154 -1.85 -7.09 -5.83
C GLY A 154 -2.60 -6.20 -6.83
N LYS A 155 -3.91 -6.03 -6.73
CA LYS A 155 -4.68 -5.22 -7.70
C LYS A 155 -4.21 -3.76 -7.73
N THR A 156 -4.02 -3.13 -6.58
CA THR A 156 -3.53 -1.75 -6.48
C THR A 156 -2.09 -1.64 -6.99
N VAL A 157 -1.25 -2.63 -6.69
CA VAL A 157 0.13 -2.70 -7.17
C VAL A 157 0.15 -2.80 -8.70
N ASN A 158 -0.69 -3.65 -9.29
CA ASN A 158 -0.82 -3.75 -10.75
C ASN A 158 -1.26 -2.41 -11.38
N GLU A 159 -2.21 -1.72 -10.75
CA GLU A 159 -2.70 -0.42 -11.20
C GLU A 159 -1.59 0.65 -11.20
N VAL A 160 -0.81 0.76 -10.12
CA VAL A 160 0.28 1.74 -10.02
C VAL A 160 1.43 1.42 -10.99
N ILE A 161 1.81 0.16 -11.16
CA ILE A 161 2.84 -0.25 -12.13
C ILE A 161 2.44 0.19 -13.54
N LYS A 162 1.18 -0.06 -13.94
CA LYS A 162 0.66 0.38 -15.24
C LYS A 162 0.67 1.91 -15.37
N ALA A 163 0.26 2.62 -14.34
CA ALA A 163 0.26 4.09 -14.34
C ALA A 163 1.69 4.66 -14.52
N VAL A 164 2.69 4.08 -13.84
CA VAL A 164 4.11 4.47 -13.99
C VAL A 164 4.58 4.21 -15.41
N LYS A 165 4.37 3.00 -15.95
CA LYS A 165 4.76 2.62 -17.32
C LYS A 165 4.08 3.49 -18.37
N ASN A 166 2.78 3.75 -18.23
CA ASN A 166 2.01 4.60 -19.16
C ASN A 166 2.50 6.04 -19.19
N GLN A 167 3.06 6.53 -18.08
CA GLN A 167 3.70 7.85 -18.02
C GLN A 167 5.18 7.84 -18.45
N GLY A 168 5.69 6.69 -18.90
CA GLY A 168 7.07 6.54 -19.37
C GLY A 168 8.11 6.42 -18.26
N GLY A 169 7.70 6.04 -17.05
CA GLY A 169 8.59 5.67 -15.94
C GLY A 169 9.00 4.19 -16.00
N GLU A 170 10.11 3.86 -15.36
CA GLU A 170 10.64 2.50 -15.22
C GLU A 170 10.49 2.02 -13.76
N PRO A 171 9.48 1.18 -13.44
CA PRO A 171 9.38 0.61 -12.11
C PRO A 171 10.45 -0.46 -11.89
N LEU A 172 11.32 -0.26 -10.88
CA LEU A 172 12.41 -1.19 -10.55
C LEU A 172 11.93 -2.33 -9.64
N VAL A 173 11.24 -1.98 -8.58
CA VAL A 173 10.76 -2.90 -7.55
C VAL A 173 9.56 -2.30 -6.82
N VAL A 174 8.69 -3.16 -6.30
CA VAL A 174 7.67 -2.80 -5.32
C VAL A 174 8.13 -3.32 -3.96
N THR A 175 8.22 -2.45 -2.97
CA THR A 175 8.52 -2.82 -1.59
C THR A 175 7.32 -2.63 -0.70
N VAL A 176 7.04 -3.59 0.17
CA VAL A 176 5.93 -3.49 1.12
C VAL A 176 6.38 -3.91 2.52
N LEU A 177 5.77 -3.34 3.54
CA LEU A 177 6.02 -3.77 4.90
C LEU A 177 5.55 -5.21 5.10
N ILE A 178 4.33 -5.53 4.64
CA ILE A 178 3.70 -6.84 4.86
C ILE A 178 3.10 -7.37 3.56
N ASP A 179 3.55 -8.56 3.17
CA ASP A 179 2.94 -9.32 2.07
C ASP A 179 1.98 -10.39 2.59
N LYS A 180 0.70 -10.25 2.24
CA LYS A 180 -0.37 -11.24 2.46
C LYS A 180 -0.76 -11.97 1.16
N ALA A 181 -0.25 -11.51 0.02
CA ALA A 181 -0.59 -12.05 -1.30
C ALA A 181 0.31 -13.20 -1.71
N GLY A 182 1.57 -13.21 -1.22
CA GLY A 182 2.56 -14.22 -1.59
C GLY A 182 3.02 -14.11 -3.05
N LEU A 183 2.96 -12.91 -3.64
CA LEU A 183 3.36 -12.66 -5.02
C LEU A 183 4.85 -12.31 -5.07
N SER A 184 5.57 -12.89 -6.04
CA SER A 184 6.99 -12.58 -6.27
C SER A 184 7.18 -11.42 -7.26
N GLU A 185 6.21 -11.23 -8.17
CA GLU A 185 6.26 -10.17 -9.19
C GLU A 185 4.85 -9.84 -9.71
N ILE A 186 4.69 -8.64 -10.26
CA ILE A 186 3.53 -8.21 -11.05
C ILE A 186 4.04 -7.44 -12.27
N GLU A 187 3.54 -7.76 -13.48
CA GLU A 187 3.95 -7.10 -14.74
C GLU A 187 5.47 -7.08 -14.95
N ASN A 188 6.17 -8.15 -14.56
CA ASN A 188 7.63 -8.29 -14.55
C ASN A 188 8.35 -7.29 -13.62
N VAL A 189 7.67 -6.75 -12.61
CA VAL A 189 8.26 -5.92 -11.56
C VAL A 189 8.32 -6.74 -10.28
N PRO A 190 9.50 -6.95 -9.69
CA PRO A 190 9.68 -7.71 -8.46
C PRO A 190 8.90 -7.11 -7.28
N ILE A 191 8.46 -7.98 -6.38
CA ILE A 191 7.81 -7.58 -5.12
C ILE A 191 8.64 -8.09 -3.96
N GLU A 192 9.08 -7.17 -3.11
CA GLU A 192 9.81 -7.47 -1.89
C GLU A 192 9.06 -7.01 -0.66
N SER A 193 9.24 -7.74 0.45
CA SER A 193 8.57 -7.42 1.69
C SER A 193 9.43 -7.72 2.90
N LEU A 194 9.29 -6.91 3.96
CA LEU A 194 9.95 -7.21 5.24
C LEU A 194 9.31 -8.40 5.96
N ILE A 195 7.99 -8.57 5.80
CA ILE A 195 7.23 -9.63 6.48
C ILE A 195 6.31 -10.32 5.47
N LYS A 196 6.45 -11.63 5.32
CA LYS A 196 5.51 -12.46 4.55
C LYS A 196 4.56 -13.17 5.49
N VAL A 197 3.25 -13.06 5.23
CA VAL A 197 2.20 -13.72 5.98
C VAL A 197 1.64 -14.86 5.14
N SER A 198 1.94 -16.10 5.54
CA SER A 198 1.43 -17.29 4.87
C SER A 198 0.43 -18.02 5.75
N ARG A 199 -0.59 -18.56 5.13
CA ARG A 199 -1.55 -19.42 5.81
C ARG A 199 -1.08 -20.87 5.76
N LEU A 200 -1.09 -21.53 6.91
CA LEU A 200 -0.87 -22.96 7.02
C LEU A 200 -2.21 -23.67 7.13
N GLY A 201 -2.62 -24.40 6.08
CA GLY A 201 -3.80 -25.26 6.05
C GLY A 201 -5.13 -24.54 5.81
#